data_68f9e52510cace9b76f45924777dbc89
#
_entry.id   68f9e52510cace9b76f45924777dbc89
#
_cell.length_a   1.000
_cell.length_b   1.000
_cell.length_c   1.000
_cell.angle_alpha   90.00
_cell.angle_beta   90.00
_cell.angle_gamma   90.00
#
_symmetry.space_group_name_H-M   'P 1'
#
loop_
_entity.id
_entity.type
_entity.pdbx_description
1 polymer ?
#
loop_
_entity_poly.entity_id
_entity_poly.type
_entity_poly.pdbx_seq_one_letter_code
_entity_poly.pdbx_strand_id
1 'polypeptide(L)'
;MKPQAPAPTDGPYREFFTDGKLSAEGHYKNGLRHATWKYYFRNGSLKAIGAYELGEFSGPWEWWRENGLPLQAGSFHQGKQVGLWKRYYDNGQLWDEGHYTPEGKKTGLWITYEISGDIKLQKNHKPKE
;
A
#
# COMPACT_ATOMS: atom_id res chain seq x y z
N MET A 1 1.19 -30.62 -18.32
CA MET A 1 1.85 -29.53 -17.61
C MET A 1 1.66 -28.24 -18.37
N LYS A 2 1.11 -27.21 -17.73
CA LYS A 2 0.96 -25.93 -18.40
C LYS A 2 2.33 -25.31 -18.59
N PRO A 3 2.61 -24.72 -19.75
CA PRO A 3 3.85 -23.98 -19.91
C PRO A 3 3.85 -22.79 -18.95
N GLN A 4 5.01 -22.50 -18.40
CA GLN A 4 5.17 -21.34 -17.55
C GLN A 4 5.00 -20.07 -18.39
N ALA A 5 4.27 -19.09 -17.87
CA ALA A 5 4.14 -17.81 -18.55
C ALA A 5 5.51 -17.19 -18.78
N PRO A 6 5.75 -16.58 -19.94
CA PRO A 6 7.02 -15.91 -20.17
C PRO A 6 7.22 -14.78 -19.16
N ALA A 7 8.45 -14.49 -18.80
CA ALA A 7 8.78 -13.36 -17.94
C ALA A 7 8.26 -12.06 -18.58
N PRO A 8 7.77 -11.10 -17.78
CA PRO A 8 7.33 -9.83 -18.33
C PRO A 8 8.46 -9.11 -19.07
N THR A 9 8.13 -8.55 -20.22
CA THR A 9 9.07 -7.69 -20.95
C THR A 9 9.08 -6.31 -20.31
N ASP A 10 10.18 -5.59 -20.46
CA ASP A 10 10.29 -4.22 -20.00
C ASP A 10 9.24 -3.35 -20.67
N GLY A 11 8.73 -2.38 -19.93
CA GLY A 11 7.74 -1.45 -20.42
C GLY A 11 6.37 -1.64 -19.78
N PRO A 12 5.32 -1.05 -20.39
CA PRO A 12 3.96 -1.14 -19.85
C PRO A 12 3.48 -2.59 -19.76
N TYR A 13 2.74 -2.88 -18.71
CA TYR A 13 2.22 -4.24 -18.47
C TYR A 13 0.83 -4.17 -17.84
N ARG A 14 -0.04 -5.11 -18.27
CA ARG A 14 -1.39 -5.22 -17.73
C ARG A 14 -1.68 -6.66 -17.37
N GLU A 15 -2.34 -6.85 -16.22
CA GLU A 15 -2.85 -8.14 -15.78
C GLU A 15 -4.37 -8.08 -15.74
N PHE A 16 -4.99 -9.23 -15.97
CA PHE A 16 -6.45 -9.32 -16.04
C PHE A 16 -6.94 -10.44 -15.13
N PHE A 17 -8.12 -10.24 -14.56
CA PHE A 17 -8.85 -11.31 -13.91
C PHE A 17 -9.29 -12.34 -14.95
N THR A 18 -9.67 -13.52 -14.49
CA THR A 18 -10.11 -14.61 -15.40
C THR A 18 -11.31 -14.22 -16.25
N ASP A 19 -12.13 -13.25 -15.81
CA ASP A 19 -13.27 -12.73 -16.55
C ASP A 19 -12.90 -11.64 -17.55
N GLY A 20 -11.62 -11.32 -17.70
CA GLY A 20 -11.12 -10.34 -18.66
C GLY A 20 -11.07 -8.90 -18.15
N LYS A 21 -11.51 -8.65 -16.93
CA LYS A 21 -11.44 -7.31 -16.35
C LYS A 21 -10.03 -7.00 -15.87
N LEU A 22 -9.62 -5.73 -16.00
CA LEU A 22 -8.28 -5.29 -15.61
C LEU A 22 -8.07 -5.46 -14.10
N SER A 23 -7.01 -6.16 -13.72
CA SER A 23 -6.67 -6.36 -12.29
C SER A 23 -5.47 -5.52 -11.86
N ALA A 24 -4.55 -5.22 -12.76
CA ALA A 24 -3.38 -4.43 -12.44
C ALA A 24 -2.78 -3.82 -13.71
N GLU A 25 -2.12 -2.68 -13.54
CA GLU A 25 -1.34 -2.08 -14.62
C GLU A 25 -0.15 -1.33 -14.06
N GLY A 26 0.96 -1.39 -14.77
CA GLY A 26 2.19 -0.75 -14.35
C GLY A 26 3.28 -0.91 -15.39
N HIS A 27 4.52 -0.91 -14.92
CA HIS A 27 5.70 -1.00 -15.78
C HIS A 27 6.69 -1.97 -15.18
N TYR A 28 7.42 -2.68 -16.05
CA TYR A 28 8.57 -3.51 -15.68
C TYR A 28 9.85 -2.89 -16.22
N LYS A 29 10.91 -3.03 -15.46
CA LYS A 29 12.26 -2.66 -15.87
C LYS A 29 13.22 -3.73 -15.38
N ASN A 30 14.00 -4.32 -16.29
CA ASN A 30 14.91 -5.42 -15.97
C ASN A 30 14.22 -6.57 -15.24
N GLY A 31 12.97 -6.87 -15.65
CA GLY A 31 12.18 -7.96 -15.05
C GLY A 31 11.57 -7.65 -13.70
N LEU A 32 11.73 -6.44 -13.18
CA LEU A 32 11.22 -6.03 -11.87
C LEU A 32 10.15 -4.95 -12.03
N ARG A 33 9.16 -4.97 -11.13
CA ARG A 33 8.15 -3.90 -11.09
C ARG A 33 8.87 -2.57 -10.87
N HIS A 34 8.42 -1.55 -11.62
CA HIS A 34 9.07 -0.23 -11.63
C HIS A 34 8.02 0.86 -11.82
N ALA A 35 8.25 2.03 -11.21
CA ALA A 35 7.36 3.19 -11.31
C ALA A 35 5.96 2.89 -10.78
N THR A 36 4.96 3.67 -11.19
CA THR A 36 3.62 3.58 -10.63
C THR A 36 2.89 2.33 -11.08
N TRP A 37 2.30 1.64 -10.12
CA TRP A 37 1.42 0.49 -10.34
C TRP A 37 0.05 0.78 -9.75
N LYS A 38 -1.00 0.34 -10.46
CA LYS A 38 -2.38 0.43 -10.01
C LYS A 38 -2.99 -0.96 -9.96
N TYR A 39 -3.72 -1.23 -8.90
CA TYR A 39 -4.43 -2.50 -8.70
C TYR A 39 -5.92 -2.21 -8.58
N TYR A 40 -6.74 -3.09 -9.12
CA TYR A 40 -8.18 -2.88 -9.20
C TYR A 40 -8.95 -4.05 -8.59
N PHE A 41 -10.11 -3.73 -8.04
CA PHE A 41 -11.11 -4.75 -7.71
C PHE A 41 -11.87 -5.15 -8.98
N ARG A 42 -12.57 -6.28 -8.92
CA ARG A 42 -13.36 -6.75 -10.08
C ARG A 42 -14.45 -5.77 -10.49
N ASN A 43 -14.97 -4.98 -9.55
CA ASN A 43 -15.96 -3.95 -9.88
C ASN A 43 -15.36 -2.74 -10.60
N GLY A 44 -14.04 -2.73 -10.86
CA GLY A 44 -13.34 -1.65 -11.55
C GLY A 44 -12.83 -0.55 -10.64
N SER A 45 -13.18 -0.58 -9.35
CA SER A 45 -12.68 0.45 -8.43
C SER A 45 -11.21 0.21 -8.09
N LEU A 46 -10.51 1.28 -7.76
CA LEU A 46 -9.09 1.24 -7.43
C LEU A 46 -8.89 0.57 -6.08
N LYS A 47 -8.02 -0.44 -6.05
CA LYS A 47 -7.67 -1.19 -4.83
C LYS A 47 -6.41 -0.64 -4.19
N ALA A 48 -5.41 -0.29 -4.99
CA ALA A 48 -4.14 0.23 -4.50
C ALA A 48 -3.43 1.02 -5.59
N ILE A 49 -2.64 1.99 -5.17
CA ILE A 49 -1.77 2.76 -6.06
C ILE A 49 -0.49 3.11 -5.32
N GLY A 50 0.64 2.95 -6.00
CA GLY A 50 1.94 3.33 -5.46
C GLY A 50 3.02 3.00 -6.47
N ALA A 51 4.27 3.20 -6.04
CA ALA A 51 5.41 2.97 -6.93
C ALA A 51 6.30 1.85 -6.42
N TYR A 52 7.03 1.26 -7.35
CA TYR A 52 8.09 0.29 -7.07
C TYR A 52 9.42 0.85 -7.57
N GLU A 53 10.47 0.50 -6.88
CA GLU A 53 11.84 0.73 -7.32
C GLU A 53 12.62 -0.56 -7.10
N LEU A 54 13.22 -1.09 -8.16
CA LEU A 54 13.93 -2.38 -8.13
C LEU A 54 13.06 -3.51 -7.53
N GLY A 55 11.77 -3.50 -7.84
CA GLY A 55 10.84 -4.51 -7.36
C GLY A 55 10.32 -4.33 -5.95
N GLU A 56 10.79 -3.31 -5.22
CA GLU A 56 10.38 -3.03 -3.85
C GLU A 56 9.44 -1.84 -3.78
N PHE A 57 8.51 -1.86 -2.82
CA PHE A 57 7.64 -0.71 -2.57
C PHE A 57 8.48 0.55 -2.33
N SER A 58 8.09 1.66 -2.96
CA SER A 58 8.81 2.93 -2.86
C SER A 58 7.83 4.10 -2.88
N GLY A 59 8.06 5.07 -1.98
CA GLY A 59 7.24 6.28 -1.93
C GLY A 59 5.84 6.06 -1.39
N PRO A 60 4.93 7.02 -1.62
CA PRO A 60 3.57 6.95 -1.10
C PRO A 60 2.78 5.79 -1.71
N TRP A 61 2.03 5.11 -0.86
CA TRP A 61 1.10 4.05 -1.24
C TRP A 61 -0.23 4.29 -0.57
N GLU A 62 -1.33 4.01 -1.30
CA GLU A 62 -2.69 4.09 -0.78
C GLU A 62 -3.45 2.83 -1.16
N TRP A 63 -4.27 2.35 -0.24
CA TRP A 63 -5.13 1.18 -0.43
C TRP A 63 -6.57 1.53 -0.07
N TRP A 64 -7.51 0.98 -0.79
CA TRP A 64 -8.95 1.18 -0.57
C TRP A 64 -9.66 -0.14 -0.40
N ARG A 65 -10.87 -0.05 0.13
CA ARG A 65 -11.80 -1.18 0.20
C ARG A 65 -12.63 -1.21 -1.07
N GLU A 66 -13.29 -2.34 -1.31
CA GLU A 66 -14.10 -2.53 -2.51
C GLU A 66 -15.23 -1.49 -2.63
N ASN A 67 -15.74 -0.99 -1.49
CA ASN A 67 -16.78 0.05 -1.48
C ASN A 67 -16.23 1.47 -1.68
N GLY A 68 -14.91 1.62 -1.92
CA GLY A 68 -14.27 2.91 -2.16
C GLY A 68 -13.77 3.63 -0.93
N LEU A 69 -14.07 3.15 0.28
CA LEU A 69 -13.56 3.75 1.51
C LEU A 69 -12.08 3.42 1.69
N PRO A 70 -11.32 4.31 2.33
CA PRO A 70 -9.88 4.06 2.52
C PRO A 70 -9.62 2.87 3.44
N LEU A 71 -8.56 2.12 3.16
CA LEU A 71 -8.08 1.03 4.00
C LEU A 71 -6.85 1.45 4.80
N GLN A 72 -5.84 1.95 4.10
CA GLN A 72 -4.61 2.43 4.72
C GLN A 72 -3.81 3.27 3.73
N ALA A 73 -2.91 4.09 4.27
CA ALA A 73 -2.00 4.90 3.46
C ALA A 73 -0.70 5.13 4.22
N GLY A 74 0.40 5.18 3.49
CA GLY A 74 1.71 5.43 4.07
C GLY A 74 2.77 5.41 2.99
N SER A 75 4.03 5.54 3.40
CA SER A 75 5.15 5.57 2.48
C SER A 75 6.14 4.46 2.78
N PHE A 76 6.90 4.10 1.75
CA PHE A 76 7.95 3.10 1.84
C PHE A 76 9.28 3.68 1.35
N HIS A 77 10.35 3.16 1.91
CA HIS A 77 11.70 3.38 1.40
C HIS A 77 12.40 2.02 1.38
N GLN A 78 12.79 1.58 0.19
CA GLN A 78 13.42 0.27 0.00
C GLN A 78 12.64 -0.87 0.67
N GLY A 79 11.31 -0.85 0.47
CA GLY A 79 10.42 -1.88 1.00
C GLY A 79 10.04 -1.74 2.47
N LYS A 80 10.61 -0.77 3.18
CA LYS A 80 10.31 -0.54 4.60
C LYS A 80 9.31 0.57 4.78
N GLN A 81 8.37 0.40 5.71
CA GLN A 81 7.45 1.48 6.08
C GLN A 81 8.22 2.63 6.70
N VAL A 82 7.97 3.85 6.23
CA VAL A 82 8.61 5.07 6.76
C VAL A 82 7.59 6.20 6.81
N GLY A 83 7.84 7.19 7.67
CA GLY A 83 7.00 8.38 7.75
C GLY A 83 5.62 8.09 8.32
N LEU A 84 4.67 8.95 7.98
CA LEU A 84 3.31 8.88 8.51
C LEU A 84 2.54 7.71 7.89
N TRP A 85 1.91 6.90 8.75
CA TRP A 85 1.03 5.81 8.36
C TRP A 85 -0.32 5.96 9.02
N LYS A 86 -1.39 5.66 8.26
CA LYS A 86 -2.77 5.72 8.72
C LYS A 86 -3.50 4.45 8.29
N ARG A 87 -4.29 3.89 9.20
CA ARG A 87 -5.20 2.78 8.91
C ARG A 87 -6.61 3.18 9.27
N TYR A 88 -7.59 2.60 8.59
CA TYR A 88 -8.99 2.99 8.72
C TYR A 88 -9.88 1.79 9.02
N TYR A 89 -10.92 2.02 9.82
CA TYR A 89 -12.00 1.05 10.00
C TYR A 89 -12.82 0.94 8.72
N ASP A 90 -13.68 -0.09 8.64
CA ASP A 90 -14.51 -0.34 7.46
C ASP A 90 -15.58 0.73 7.22
N ASN A 91 -15.87 1.57 8.22
CA ASN A 91 -16.79 2.70 8.06
C ASN A 91 -16.08 3.99 7.61
N GLY A 92 -14.77 3.94 7.35
CA GLY A 92 -13.97 5.11 6.95
C GLY A 92 -13.37 5.91 8.11
N GLN A 93 -13.72 5.57 9.35
CA GLN A 93 -13.15 6.22 10.52
C GLN A 93 -11.67 5.84 10.68
N LEU A 94 -10.81 6.80 10.99
CA LEU A 94 -9.40 6.53 11.27
C LEU A 94 -9.28 5.56 12.46
N TRP A 95 -8.53 4.48 12.27
CA TRP A 95 -8.31 3.46 13.29
C TRP A 95 -7.04 3.76 14.09
N ASP A 96 -5.92 3.97 13.41
CA ASP A 96 -4.69 4.41 14.07
C ASP A 96 -3.83 5.24 13.13
N GLU A 97 -2.88 5.97 13.72
CA GLU A 97 -1.91 6.75 12.97
C GLU A 97 -0.63 6.93 13.78
N GLY A 98 0.47 7.05 13.08
CA GLY A 98 1.77 7.30 13.69
C GLY A 98 2.88 7.31 12.65
N HIS A 99 4.09 7.51 13.13
CA HIS A 99 5.26 7.63 12.27
C HIS A 99 6.22 6.47 12.45
N TYR A 100 6.86 6.09 11.33
CA TYR A 100 7.99 5.15 11.32
C TYR A 100 9.28 5.91 11.05
N THR A 101 10.37 5.46 11.66
CA THR A 101 11.72 5.98 11.37
C THR A 101 12.18 5.52 9.99
N PRO A 102 13.27 6.12 9.45
CA PRO A 102 13.85 5.62 8.20
C PRO A 102 14.24 4.13 8.25
N GLU A 103 14.45 3.58 9.45
CA GLU A 103 14.76 2.15 9.62
C GLU A 103 13.53 1.28 9.72
N GLY A 104 12.32 1.87 9.64
CA GLY A 104 11.07 1.11 9.67
C GLY A 104 10.56 0.78 11.06
N LYS A 105 10.95 1.53 12.08
CA LYS A 105 10.51 1.34 13.46
C LYS A 105 9.53 2.42 13.87
N LYS A 106 8.53 2.07 14.67
CA LYS A 106 7.60 3.06 15.20
C LYS A 106 8.34 4.09 16.05
N THR A 107 7.95 5.36 15.90
CA THR A 107 8.54 6.46 16.65
C THR A 107 7.48 7.52 16.97
N GLY A 108 7.70 8.25 18.06
CA GLY A 108 6.81 9.33 18.47
C GLY A 108 5.45 8.82 18.92
N LEU A 109 4.47 9.70 18.91
CA LEU A 109 3.14 9.41 19.40
C LEU A 109 2.34 8.61 18.37
N TRP A 110 1.86 7.45 18.80
CA TRP A 110 0.92 6.62 18.05
C TRP A 110 -0.44 6.70 18.73
N ILE A 111 -1.48 6.93 17.95
CA ILE A 111 -2.83 7.09 18.44
C ILE A 111 -3.72 6.03 17.82
N THR A 112 -4.49 5.34 18.67
CA THR A 112 -5.53 4.41 18.24
C THR A 112 -6.88 5.01 18.60
N TYR A 113 -7.82 4.95 17.67
CA TYR A 113 -9.16 5.51 17.84
C TYR A 113 -10.20 4.40 17.93
N GLU A 114 -11.29 4.70 18.66
CA GLU A 114 -12.49 3.88 18.60
C GLU A 114 -13.17 4.07 17.24
N ILE A 115 -14.05 3.16 16.90
CA ILE A 115 -14.84 3.29 15.65
C ILE A 115 -15.72 4.54 15.66
N SER A 116 -16.02 5.07 16.85
CA SER A 116 -16.77 6.32 17.03
C SER A 116 -15.93 7.57 16.72
N GLY A 117 -14.61 7.43 16.66
CA GLY A 117 -13.68 8.55 16.48
C GLY A 117 -13.03 9.03 17.76
N ASP A 118 -13.46 8.55 18.91
CA ASP A 118 -12.84 8.90 20.19
C ASP A 118 -11.46 8.23 20.33
N ILE A 119 -10.54 8.87 21.01
CA ILE A 119 -9.22 8.29 21.26
C ILE A 119 -9.37 7.11 22.21
N LYS A 120 -8.84 5.96 21.80
CA LYS A 120 -8.83 4.74 22.60
C LYS A 120 -7.52 4.57 23.36
N LEU A 121 -6.40 4.84 22.71
CA LEU A 121 -5.07 4.61 23.27
C LEU A 121 -4.07 5.55 22.63
N GLN A 122 -3.16 6.06 23.44
CA GLN A 122 -2.00 6.81 22.98
C GLN A 122 -0.75 6.13 23.52
N LYS A 123 0.24 5.95 22.66
CA LYS A 123 1.51 5.35 23.05
C LYS A 123 2.64 6.14 22.43
N ASN A 124 3.60 6.56 23.24
CA ASN A 124 4.77 7.28 22.76
C ASN A 124 5.93 6.30 22.62
N HIS A 125 6.38 6.12 21.38
CA HIS A 125 7.51 5.26 21.04
C HIS A 125 8.77 6.13 21.00
N LYS A 126 9.48 6.17 22.13
CA LYS A 126 10.70 6.95 22.20
C LYS A 126 11.84 6.21 21.57
N PRO A 127 12.72 6.89 20.80
CA PRO A 127 13.92 6.25 20.31
C PRO A 127 14.80 5.81 21.46
N LYS A 128 15.49 4.69 21.28
CA LYS A 128 16.48 4.24 22.26
C LYS A 128 17.68 5.18 22.21
N GLU A 129 18.14 5.59 23.36
CA GLU A 129 19.35 6.37 23.49
C GLU A 129 20.59 5.52 23.23
#